data_c52ed7ced25c992b3fb03e50f94b33ba
#
_entry.id   c52ed7ced25c992b3fb03e50f94b33ba
#
_cell.length_a   1.000
_cell.length_b   1.000
_cell.length_c   1.000
_cell.angle_alpha   90.00
_cell.angle_beta   90.00
_cell.angle_gamma   90.00
#
_symmetry.space_group_name_H-M   'P 1'
#
loop_
_entity.id
_entity.type
_entity.pdbx_description
1 polymer ?
#
loop_
_entity_poly.entity_id
_entity_poly.type
_entity_poly.pdbx_seq_one_letter_code
_entity_poly.pdbx_strand_id
1 'polypeptide(L)'
;MVPLLLKQGLLPQSYNDKKRITALVREAFSEVSSLTGLMGRWQYAGHRPDIVLDTGHNTGGWAYLGKALQSGNYPQVHVIFGIMADKDVDGVLSFLPQKLHYYFTRASVARALPPEALRDRAEKFGLNGGVFNCVSDALEAALKNAKPEDLVYVGGSSFIVADYLAINDKNENK
;
A
#
# COMPACT_ATOMS: atom_id res chain seq x y z
N MET A 1 11.27 -6.06 22.63
CA MET A 1 12.41 -6.80 22.02
C MET A 1 13.77 -6.19 22.38
N VAL A 2 14.08 -4.91 22.07
CA VAL A 2 15.38 -4.28 22.38
C VAL A 2 15.83 -4.43 23.86
N PRO A 3 14.97 -4.18 24.88
CA PRO A 3 15.37 -4.38 26.28
C PRO A 3 15.76 -5.82 26.61
N LEU A 4 15.12 -6.79 25.97
CA LEU A 4 15.46 -8.22 26.18
C LEU A 4 16.82 -8.56 25.57
N LEU A 5 17.13 -8.06 24.37
CA LEU A 5 18.41 -8.28 23.71
C LEU A 5 19.58 -7.62 24.46
N LEU A 6 19.36 -6.42 25.04
CA LEU A 6 20.33 -5.75 25.93
C LEU A 6 20.59 -6.58 27.19
N LYS A 7 19.52 -7.10 27.82
CA LYS A 7 19.62 -7.92 29.03
C LYS A 7 20.36 -9.24 28.80
N GLN A 8 20.24 -9.79 27.58
CA GLN A 8 20.94 -11.00 27.14
C GLN A 8 22.36 -10.76 26.61
N GLY A 9 22.83 -9.50 26.61
CA GLY A 9 24.17 -9.15 26.09
C GLY A 9 24.30 -9.26 24.56
N LEU A 10 23.18 -9.40 23.85
CA LEU A 10 23.13 -9.50 22.38
C LEU A 10 23.24 -8.14 21.68
N LEU A 11 23.14 -7.04 22.44
CA LEU A 11 23.37 -5.69 21.96
C LEU A 11 24.35 -4.96 22.89
N PRO A 12 25.22 -4.09 22.35
CA PRO A 12 26.10 -3.23 23.16
C PRO A 12 25.31 -2.33 24.12
N GLN A 13 25.88 -2.01 25.28
CA GLN A 13 25.24 -1.12 26.29
C GLN A 13 24.97 0.29 25.77
N SER A 14 25.68 0.74 24.72
CA SER A 14 25.41 2.00 24.03
C SER A 14 24.00 2.08 23.41
N TYR A 15 23.32 0.95 23.25
CA TYR A 15 21.93 0.87 22.82
C TYR A 15 20.92 1.03 23.97
N ASN A 16 21.36 1.39 25.18
CA ASN A 16 20.46 1.67 26.30
C ASN A 16 19.86 3.13 26.26
N ASP A 17 20.38 3.98 25.36
CA ASP A 17 19.79 5.31 25.13
C ASP A 17 18.48 5.19 24.33
N LYS A 18 17.37 5.47 25.02
CA LYS A 18 16.02 5.39 24.45
C LYS A 18 15.83 6.32 23.24
N LYS A 19 16.45 7.51 23.25
CA LYS A 19 16.35 8.45 22.12
C LYS A 19 17.08 7.91 20.89
N ARG A 20 18.29 7.41 21.09
CA ARG A 20 19.11 6.79 20.05
C ARG A 20 18.42 5.56 19.45
N ILE A 21 17.89 4.67 20.28
CA ILE A 21 17.13 3.50 19.83
C ILE A 21 15.92 3.92 19.02
N THR A 22 15.16 4.92 19.48
CA THR A 22 13.98 5.40 18.75
C THR A 22 14.35 5.98 17.39
N ALA A 23 15.45 6.72 17.29
CA ALA A 23 15.95 7.25 16.02
C ALA A 23 16.36 6.11 15.07
N LEU A 24 17.17 5.16 15.52
CA LEU A 24 17.60 3.99 14.74
C LEU A 24 16.42 3.12 14.27
N VAL A 25 15.43 2.92 15.14
CA VAL A 25 14.22 2.17 14.79
C VAL A 25 13.42 2.91 13.70
N ARG A 26 13.25 4.23 13.83
CA ARG A 26 12.57 5.03 12.80
C ARG A 26 13.30 4.96 11.47
N GLU A 27 14.61 5.18 11.46
CA GLU A 27 15.45 5.10 10.28
C GLU A 27 15.35 3.71 9.62
N ALA A 28 15.51 2.62 10.41
CA ALA A 28 15.40 1.25 9.89
C ALA A 28 14.03 0.92 9.30
N PHE A 29 12.94 1.49 9.87
CA PHE A 29 11.60 1.30 9.32
C PHE A 29 11.31 2.18 8.10
N SER A 30 11.87 3.39 8.03
CA SER A 30 11.74 4.25 6.84
C SER A 30 12.52 3.70 5.64
N GLU A 31 13.64 3.02 5.91
CA GLU A 31 14.56 2.49 4.89
C GLU A 31 14.43 0.96 4.70
N VAL A 32 13.34 0.35 5.20
CA VAL A 32 13.22 -1.11 5.20
C VAL A 32 13.35 -1.73 3.79
N SER A 33 12.79 -1.09 2.78
CA SER A 33 12.86 -1.57 1.40
C SER A 33 14.27 -1.48 0.82
N SER A 34 14.96 -0.35 1.02
CA SER A 34 16.35 -0.15 0.55
C SER A 34 17.35 -1.04 1.28
N LEU A 35 17.19 -1.20 2.60
CA LEU A 35 18.11 -1.98 3.44
C LEU A 35 17.94 -3.50 3.30
N THR A 36 16.73 -3.97 3.00
CA THR A 36 16.40 -5.40 3.05
C THR A 36 15.95 -5.99 1.72
N GLY A 37 15.68 -5.16 0.71
CA GLY A 37 15.03 -5.56 -0.53
C GLY A 37 13.56 -5.95 -0.37
N LEU A 38 12.96 -5.72 0.81
CA LEU A 38 11.54 -6.04 1.06
C LEU A 38 10.63 -5.03 0.37
N MET A 39 10.02 -5.44 -0.72
CA MET A 39 9.14 -4.61 -1.53
C MET A 39 7.72 -4.47 -0.92
N GLY A 40 7.06 -3.35 -1.21
CA GLY A 40 5.64 -3.14 -0.87
C GLY A 40 5.37 -2.97 0.63
N ARG A 41 6.17 -2.16 1.32
CA ARG A 41 5.94 -1.70 2.70
C ARG A 41 5.98 -0.18 2.74
N TRP A 42 4.88 0.47 2.36
CA TRP A 42 4.79 1.92 2.14
C TRP A 42 5.97 2.42 1.28
N GLN A 43 6.23 1.68 0.21
CA GLN A 43 7.37 1.90 -0.68
C GLN A 43 7.05 2.98 -1.71
N TYR A 44 7.87 4.02 -1.78
CA TYR A 44 7.80 4.98 -2.88
C TYR A 44 8.38 4.37 -4.16
N ALA A 45 7.58 4.35 -5.22
CA ALA A 45 7.92 3.79 -6.53
C ALA A 45 7.93 4.84 -7.66
N GLY A 46 7.54 6.07 -7.36
CA GLY A 46 7.53 7.19 -8.30
C GLY A 46 7.24 8.50 -7.60
N HIS A 47 7.54 9.60 -8.30
CA HIS A 47 7.32 10.96 -7.83
C HIS A 47 6.66 11.81 -8.92
N ARG A 48 5.73 12.70 -8.51
CA ARG A 48 5.00 13.66 -9.35
C ARG A 48 4.03 13.03 -10.37
N PRO A 49 2.98 12.33 -9.91
CA PRO A 49 2.53 12.17 -8.52
C PRO A 49 3.40 11.20 -7.74
N ASP A 50 3.34 11.27 -6.40
CA ASP A 50 3.94 10.24 -5.57
C ASP A 50 3.19 8.92 -5.77
N ILE A 51 3.93 7.83 -6.01
CA ILE A 51 3.36 6.48 -6.13
C ILE A 51 3.84 5.66 -4.96
N VAL A 52 2.90 5.15 -4.16
CA VAL A 52 3.20 4.33 -2.98
C VAL A 52 2.63 2.93 -3.15
N LEU A 53 3.48 1.93 -2.92
CA LEU A 53 3.13 0.51 -2.95
C LEU A 53 3.02 -0.04 -1.54
N ASP A 54 1.93 -0.76 -1.23
CA ASP A 54 1.80 -1.47 0.04
C ASP A 54 1.04 -2.79 -0.11
N THR A 55 1.58 -3.85 0.48
CA THR A 55 1.02 -5.21 0.40
C THR A 55 0.01 -5.53 1.51
N GLY A 56 -0.45 -4.53 2.25
CA GLY A 56 -1.48 -4.68 3.28
C GLY A 56 -2.75 -5.33 2.71
N HIS A 57 -3.17 -6.46 3.33
CA HIS A 57 -4.26 -7.30 2.79
C HIS A 57 -5.20 -7.84 3.86
N ASN A 58 -5.14 -7.30 5.08
CA ASN A 58 -5.97 -7.70 6.20
C ASN A 58 -6.46 -6.49 7.01
N THR A 59 -7.45 -6.70 7.84
CA THR A 59 -8.09 -5.67 8.67
C THR A 59 -7.11 -4.95 9.59
N GLY A 60 -6.17 -5.67 10.21
CA GLY A 60 -5.16 -5.09 11.09
C GLY A 60 -4.25 -4.09 10.36
N GLY A 61 -3.79 -4.42 9.15
CA GLY A 61 -3.01 -3.51 8.30
C GLY A 61 -3.83 -2.30 7.86
N TRP A 62 -5.07 -2.52 7.39
CA TRP A 62 -5.92 -1.45 6.88
C TRP A 62 -6.42 -0.49 7.96
N ALA A 63 -6.51 -0.90 9.21
CA ALA A 63 -6.77 0.00 10.33
C ALA A 63 -5.71 1.12 10.48
N TYR A 64 -4.46 0.86 10.04
CA TYR A 64 -3.38 1.85 9.98
C TYR A 64 -3.29 2.55 8.62
N LEU A 65 -3.34 1.78 7.52
CA LEU A 65 -3.24 2.30 6.15
C LEU A 65 -4.36 3.30 5.83
N GLY A 66 -5.60 3.00 6.21
CA GLY A 66 -6.72 3.92 6.02
C GLY A 66 -6.51 5.27 6.69
N LYS A 67 -5.98 5.27 7.93
CA LYS A 67 -5.61 6.51 8.63
C LYS A 67 -4.45 7.23 7.95
N ALA A 68 -3.43 6.52 7.50
CA ALA A 68 -2.29 7.10 6.81
C ALA A 68 -2.71 7.78 5.50
N LEU A 69 -3.60 7.16 4.72
CA LEU A 69 -4.14 7.73 3.48
C LEU A 69 -5.01 8.98 3.73
N GLN A 70 -5.69 9.06 4.89
CA GLN A 70 -6.48 10.25 5.27
C GLN A 70 -5.63 11.39 5.81
N SER A 71 -4.57 11.08 6.56
CA SER A 71 -3.76 12.06 7.28
C SER A 71 -2.60 12.62 6.45
N GLY A 72 -2.36 12.11 5.25
CA GLY A 72 -1.35 12.60 4.32
C GLY A 72 -1.63 14.03 3.86
N ASN A 73 -0.57 14.81 3.61
CA ASN A 73 -0.67 16.18 3.11
C ASN A 73 -0.89 16.25 1.58
N TYR A 74 -1.60 15.26 1.02
CA TYR A 74 -1.87 15.21 -0.42
C TYR A 74 -3.24 15.84 -0.72
N PRO A 75 -3.33 16.72 -1.73
CA PRO A 75 -4.61 17.33 -2.15
C PRO A 75 -5.64 16.31 -2.57
N GLN A 76 -5.21 15.27 -3.31
CA GLN A 76 -6.02 14.15 -3.74
C GLN A 76 -5.26 12.84 -3.53
N VAL A 77 -6.01 11.76 -3.24
CA VAL A 77 -5.46 10.41 -3.12
C VAL A 77 -6.23 9.47 -4.06
N HIS A 78 -5.50 8.86 -4.97
CA HIS A 78 -5.98 7.87 -5.93
C HIS A 78 -5.58 6.47 -5.44
N VAL A 79 -6.55 5.58 -5.24
CA VAL A 79 -6.34 4.27 -4.63
C VAL A 79 -6.62 3.17 -5.66
N ILE A 80 -5.57 2.57 -6.20
CA ILE A 80 -5.66 1.35 -7.01
C ILE A 80 -5.74 0.18 -6.04
N PHE A 81 -6.91 -0.45 -5.98
CA PHE A 81 -7.22 -1.44 -4.96
C PHE A 81 -7.75 -2.74 -5.57
N GLY A 82 -7.13 -3.85 -5.16
CA GLY A 82 -7.58 -5.19 -5.46
C GLY A 82 -7.22 -6.16 -4.35
N ILE A 83 -8.09 -7.14 -4.08
CA ILE A 83 -7.96 -8.06 -2.96
C ILE A 83 -8.26 -9.49 -3.40
N MET A 84 -7.76 -10.48 -2.67
CA MET A 84 -8.04 -11.89 -2.91
C MET A 84 -9.43 -12.26 -2.37
N ALA A 85 -10.13 -13.16 -3.07
CA ALA A 85 -11.49 -13.59 -2.73
C ALA A 85 -11.57 -14.36 -1.39
N ASP A 86 -10.46 -14.96 -0.95
CA ASP A 86 -10.34 -15.73 0.29
C ASP A 86 -10.07 -14.85 1.55
N LYS A 87 -10.02 -13.52 1.39
CA LYS A 87 -9.78 -12.58 2.50
C LYS A 87 -11.09 -12.05 3.10
N ASP A 88 -10.97 -11.48 4.30
CA ASP A 88 -12.06 -10.73 4.91
C ASP A 88 -12.24 -9.38 4.18
N VAL A 89 -12.87 -9.45 3.01
CA VAL A 89 -13.04 -8.31 2.10
C VAL A 89 -13.82 -7.19 2.78
N ASP A 90 -14.97 -7.50 3.41
CA ASP A 90 -15.84 -6.51 4.03
C ASP A 90 -15.17 -5.87 5.25
N GLY A 91 -14.45 -6.66 6.05
CA GLY A 91 -13.65 -6.14 7.15
C GLY A 91 -12.56 -5.17 6.67
N VAL A 92 -11.90 -5.46 5.55
CA VAL A 92 -10.91 -4.54 4.95
C VAL A 92 -11.59 -3.29 4.42
N LEU A 93 -12.67 -3.42 3.64
CA LEU A 93 -13.41 -2.29 3.04
C LEU A 93 -13.92 -1.30 4.11
N SER A 94 -14.27 -1.78 5.31
CA SER A 94 -14.72 -0.93 6.42
C SER A 94 -13.68 0.08 6.91
N PHE A 95 -12.40 -0.15 6.65
CA PHE A 95 -11.29 0.74 7.01
C PHE A 95 -10.85 1.68 5.88
N LEU A 96 -11.38 1.51 4.67
CA LEU A 96 -11.03 2.37 3.55
C LEU A 96 -11.74 3.73 3.68
N PRO A 97 -11.03 4.86 3.46
CA PRO A 97 -11.61 6.20 3.55
C PRO A 97 -12.61 6.49 2.42
N GLN A 98 -13.80 6.99 2.74
CA GLN A 98 -14.85 7.23 1.74
C GLN A 98 -14.55 8.38 0.75
N LYS A 99 -13.68 9.33 1.12
CA LYS A 99 -13.43 10.56 0.34
C LYS A 99 -12.22 10.46 -0.58
N LEU A 100 -11.84 9.25 -1.02
CA LEU A 100 -10.73 9.02 -1.93
C LEU A 100 -11.24 8.58 -3.31
N HIS A 101 -10.36 8.65 -4.32
CA HIS A 101 -10.66 8.20 -5.69
C HIS A 101 -10.26 6.73 -5.86
N TYR A 102 -11.22 5.82 -5.98
CA TYR A 102 -10.96 4.39 -6.09
C TYR A 102 -10.92 3.90 -7.54
N TYR A 103 -9.96 3.02 -7.79
CA TYR A 103 -9.77 2.27 -9.03
C TYR A 103 -9.76 0.79 -8.65
N PHE A 104 -10.96 0.16 -8.66
CA PHE A 104 -11.11 -1.24 -8.30
C PHE A 104 -10.58 -2.13 -9.42
N THR A 105 -9.65 -3.01 -9.09
CA THR A 105 -8.99 -3.87 -10.06
C THR A 105 -8.77 -5.27 -9.50
N ARG A 106 -8.19 -6.14 -10.31
CA ARG A 106 -7.80 -7.50 -9.91
C ARG A 106 -6.36 -7.79 -10.27
N ALA A 107 -5.73 -8.65 -9.49
CA ALA A 107 -4.44 -9.21 -9.84
C ALA A 107 -4.57 -10.30 -10.92
N SER A 108 -3.48 -10.56 -11.64
CA SER A 108 -3.38 -11.55 -12.72
C SER A 108 -3.37 -13.01 -12.24
N VAL A 109 -4.00 -13.30 -11.08
CA VAL A 109 -4.08 -14.65 -10.48
C VAL A 109 -5.53 -15.10 -10.35
N ALA A 110 -5.77 -16.40 -10.50
CA ALA A 110 -7.13 -16.97 -10.53
C ALA A 110 -7.96 -16.71 -9.26
N ARG A 111 -7.33 -16.60 -8.09
CA ARG A 111 -8.01 -16.35 -6.80
C ARG A 111 -8.29 -14.87 -6.49
N ALA A 112 -7.95 -13.94 -7.40
CA ALA A 112 -8.28 -12.55 -7.25
C ALA A 112 -9.80 -12.35 -7.27
N LEU A 113 -10.32 -11.48 -6.39
CA LEU A 113 -11.73 -11.10 -6.44
C LEU A 113 -12.00 -10.33 -7.73
N PRO A 114 -13.05 -10.69 -8.52
CA PRO A 114 -13.43 -9.91 -9.71
C PRO A 114 -13.69 -8.45 -9.36
N PRO A 115 -13.24 -7.49 -10.18
CA PRO A 115 -13.31 -6.07 -9.82
C PRO A 115 -14.73 -5.53 -9.73
N GLU A 116 -15.69 -6.08 -10.49
CA GLU A 116 -17.11 -5.75 -10.38
C GLU A 116 -17.68 -6.19 -9.03
N ALA A 117 -17.37 -7.42 -8.59
CA ALA A 117 -17.80 -7.94 -7.30
C ALA A 117 -17.16 -7.15 -6.14
N LEU A 118 -15.92 -6.68 -6.32
CA LEU A 118 -15.24 -5.82 -5.36
C LEU A 118 -15.93 -4.47 -5.24
N ARG A 119 -16.25 -3.82 -6.37
CA ARG A 119 -17.00 -2.54 -6.40
C ARG A 119 -18.36 -2.68 -5.72
N ASP A 120 -19.14 -3.71 -6.07
CA ASP A 120 -20.49 -3.92 -5.52
C ASP A 120 -20.48 -4.11 -3.99
N ARG A 121 -19.39 -4.69 -3.47
CA ARG A 121 -19.16 -4.76 -2.02
C ARG A 121 -18.71 -3.42 -1.45
N ALA A 122 -17.82 -2.70 -2.13
CA ALA A 122 -17.28 -1.41 -1.72
C ALA A 122 -18.37 -0.33 -1.61
N GLU A 123 -19.34 -0.32 -2.52
CA GLU A 123 -20.49 0.59 -2.51
C GLU A 123 -21.29 0.52 -1.19
N LYS A 124 -21.39 -0.65 -0.55
CA LYS A 124 -22.04 -0.84 0.76
C LYS A 124 -21.35 -0.07 1.89
N PHE A 125 -20.08 0.26 1.70
CA PHE A 125 -19.26 1.05 2.63
C PHE A 125 -19.11 2.51 2.20
N GLY A 126 -19.87 2.95 1.16
CA GLY A 126 -19.81 4.31 0.63
C GLY A 126 -18.54 4.59 -0.19
N LEU A 127 -17.86 3.54 -0.67
CA LEU A 127 -16.66 3.66 -1.50
C LEU A 127 -17.07 3.64 -2.97
N ASN A 128 -16.82 4.73 -3.69
CA ASN A 128 -17.19 4.86 -5.10
C ASN A 128 -15.92 4.89 -5.97
N GLY A 129 -15.95 4.19 -7.10
CA GLY A 129 -14.79 4.13 -7.99
C GLY A 129 -15.05 3.44 -9.32
N GLY A 130 -14.08 3.58 -10.22
CA GLY A 130 -14.07 2.89 -11.51
C GLY A 130 -13.66 1.42 -11.38
N VAL A 131 -14.05 0.60 -12.36
CA VAL A 131 -13.72 -0.83 -12.45
C VAL A 131 -12.75 -1.05 -13.60
N PHE A 132 -11.69 -1.81 -13.35
CA PHE A 132 -10.59 -2.06 -14.30
C PHE A 132 -10.20 -3.54 -14.29
N ASN A 133 -10.01 -4.12 -15.47
CA ASN A 133 -9.74 -5.56 -15.62
C ASN A 133 -8.33 -5.97 -15.18
N CYS A 134 -7.38 -5.04 -15.14
CA CYS A 134 -6.01 -5.27 -14.72
C CYS A 134 -5.40 -4.04 -14.04
N VAL A 135 -4.26 -4.24 -13.38
CA VAL A 135 -3.53 -3.18 -12.68
C VAL A 135 -3.02 -2.11 -13.64
N SER A 136 -2.63 -2.50 -14.87
CA SER A 136 -2.15 -1.56 -15.90
C SER A 136 -3.21 -0.53 -16.26
N ASP A 137 -4.44 -0.98 -16.55
CA ASP A 137 -5.54 -0.08 -16.94
C ASP A 137 -5.94 0.85 -15.78
N ALA A 138 -5.95 0.31 -14.55
CA ALA A 138 -6.23 1.10 -13.35
C ALA A 138 -5.15 2.17 -13.11
N LEU A 139 -3.87 1.82 -13.34
CA LEU A 139 -2.74 2.73 -13.21
C LEU A 139 -2.80 3.85 -14.24
N GLU A 140 -3.05 3.52 -15.52
CA GLU A 140 -3.19 4.51 -16.59
C GLU A 140 -4.31 5.50 -16.28
N ALA A 141 -5.48 5.01 -15.84
CA ALA A 141 -6.61 5.84 -15.47
C ALA A 141 -6.32 6.72 -14.24
N ALA A 142 -5.63 6.18 -13.23
CA ALA A 142 -5.24 6.94 -12.05
C ALA A 142 -4.25 8.06 -12.40
N LEU A 143 -3.20 7.75 -13.17
CA LEU A 143 -2.18 8.73 -13.60
C LEU A 143 -2.76 9.82 -14.50
N LYS A 144 -3.75 9.50 -15.33
CA LYS A 144 -4.44 10.49 -16.18
C LYS A 144 -5.24 11.50 -15.34
N ASN A 145 -5.74 11.10 -14.18
CA ASN A 145 -6.56 11.94 -13.30
C ASN A 145 -5.74 12.64 -12.20
N ALA A 146 -4.58 12.07 -11.83
CA ALA A 146 -3.72 12.60 -10.79
C ALA A 146 -2.92 13.81 -11.26
N LYS A 147 -2.72 14.77 -10.35
CA LYS A 147 -1.81 15.90 -10.52
C LYS A 147 -0.46 15.59 -9.89
N PRO A 148 0.60 16.37 -10.23
CA PRO A 148 1.94 16.12 -9.69
C PRO A 148 2.06 16.15 -8.15
N GLU A 149 1.15 16.84 -7.47
CA GLU A 149 1.09 16.96 -6.00
C GLU A 149 0.22 15.90 -5.31
N ASP A 150 -0.45 15.02 -6.09
CA ASP A 150 -1.33 13.98 -5.56
C ASP A 150 -0.57 12.71 -5.17
N LEU A 151 -1.25 11.81 -4.47
CA LEU A 151 -0.78 10.47 -4.16
C LEU A 151 -1.53 9.43 -4.99
N VAL A 152 -0.81 8.51 -5.60
CA VAL A 152 -1.33 7.26 -6.17
C VAL A 152 -0.88 6.10 -5.27
N TYR A 153 -1.83 5.49 -4.58
CA TYR A 153 -1.59 4.31 -3.75
C TYR A 153 -1.94 3.04 -4.54
N VAL A 154 -1.08 2.04 -4.51
CA VAL A 154 -1.28 0.75 -5.17
C VAL A 154 -1.20 -0.36 -4.13
N GLY A 155 -2.30 -1.11 -3.93
CA GLY A 155 -2.28 -2.15 -2.91
C GLY A 155 -3.57 -2.94 -2.72
N GLY A 156 -3.74 -3.47 -1.48
CA GLY A 156 -4.79 -4.41 -1.10
C GLY A 156 -4.36 -5.87 -1.22
N SER A 157 -3.26 -6.15 -1.94
CA SER A 157 -2.67 -7.48 -2.05
C SER A 157 -1.23 -7.41 -2.54
N SER A 158 -0.39 -8.37 -2.11
CA SER A 158 0.97 -8.54 -2.65
C SER A 158 0.97 -8.83 -4.16
N PHE A 159 -0.09 -9.45 -4.69
CA PHE A 159 -0.21 -9.73 -6.12
C PHE A 159 -0.52 -8.47 -6.94
N ILE A 160 -1.27 -7.51 -6.40
CA ILE A 160 -1.49 -6.20 -7.03
C ILE A 160 -0.16 -5.45 -7.14
N VAL A 161 0.64 -5.46 -6.07
CA VAL A 161 1.97 -4.82 -6.06
C VAL A 161 2.91 -5.53 -7.04
N ALA A 162 2.89 -6.87 -7.11
CA ALA A 162 3.70 -7.62 -8.05
C ALA A 162 3.34 -7.30 -9.51
N ASP A 163 2.05 -7.21 -9.85
CA ASP A 163 1.62 -6.83 -11.19
C ASP A 163 2.07 -5.40 -11.56
N TYR A 164 2.02 -4.46 -10.60
CA TYR A 164 2.54 -3.11 -10.80
C TYR A 164 4.06 -3.12 -11.10
N LEU A 165 4.85 -3.85 -10.33
CA LEU A 165 6.28 -3.95 -10.52
C LEU A 165 6.64 -4.56 -11.89
N ALA A 166 5.89 -5.59 -12.31
CA ALA A 166 6.08 -6.21 -13.62
C ALA A 166 5.77 -5.28 -14.83
N ILE A 167 4.95 -4.24 -14.62
CA ILE A 167 4.69 -3.20 -15.64
C ILE A 167 5.92 -2.29 -15.78
N ASN A 168 6.51 -1.87 -14.66
CA ASN A 168 7.67 -0.97 -14.65
C ASN A 168 8.92 -1.64 -15.22
N ASP A 169 9.20 -2.89 -14.88
CA ASP A 169 10.33 -3.65 -15.43
C ASP A 169 10.29 -3.73 -16.96
N LYS A 170 9.09 -3.82 -17.55
CA LYS A 170 8.92 -3.82 -19.02
C LYS A 170 9.17 -2.46 -19.66
N ASN A 171 8.97 -1.37 -18.93
CA ASN A 171 9.17 -0.02 -19.44
C ASN A 171 10.64 0.44 -19.35
N GLU A 172 11.39 -0.06 -18.35
CA GLU A 172 12.82 0.22 -18.20
C GLU A 172 13.70 -0.55 -19.21
N ASN A 173 13.18 -1.65 -19.78
CA ASN A 173 13.90 -2.47 -20.76
C ASN A 173 13.54 -2.15 -22.23
N LYS A 174 12.90 -1.03 -22.50
CA LYS A 174 12.63 -0.49 -23.84
C LYS A 174 13.42 0.79 -24.09
#